data_f81832ffdd6f2def45629536f6af06c6
#
_entry.id   f81832ffdd6f2def45629536f6af06c6
#
_cell.length_a   1.000
_cell.length_b   1.000
_cell.length_c   1.000
_cell.angle_alpha   90.00
_cell.angle_beta   90.00
_cell.angle_gamma   90.00
#
_symmetry.space_group_name_H-M   'P 1'
#
loop_
_entity.id
_entity.type
_entity.pdbx_description
1 polymer ?
#
loop_
_entity_poly.entity_id
_entity_poly.type
_entity_poly.pdbx_seq_one_letter_code
_entity_poly.pdbx_strand_id
1 'polypeptide(L)'
;NLSFITGYADYIKKCREAKIEKLEKAGKRVPSNRMMSLYLGSLRHLFKEAQKEYNNYDNGLILIPSSPFDNFKIPKQEATRKRALDKATIKKIYALPYRNTSKGIKGTCRYDLAKDCFILSFGLIGMNSVDLYNLTDYKDGKLTYYRTKTKARRNDKAKMVVNVPPMLKPLIEKYRDKSG
;
A
#
# COMPACT_ATOMS: atom_id res chain seq x y z
N ASN A 1 -26.68 17.77 -0.18
CA ASN A 1 -26.61 18.95 0.69
C ASN A 1 -25.70 18.70 1.89
N LEU A 2 -25.40 19.73 2.66
CA LEU A 2 -24.52 19.65 3.83
C LEU A 2 -25.07 18.71 4.92
N SER A 3 -26.36 18.74 5.14
CA SER A 3 -27.05 17.90 6.15
C SER A 3 -26.86 16.39 5.85
N PHE A 4 -26.90 15.99 4.58
CA PHE A 4 -26.59 14.61 4.18
C PHE A 4 -25.14 14.22 4.53
N ILE A 5 -24.18 15.08 4.21
CA ILE A 5 -22.76 14.78 4.51
C ILE A 5 -22.50 14.67 6.00
N THR A 6 -23.13 15.56 6.80
CA THR A 6 -23.04 15.52 8.26
C THR A 6 -23.65 14.23 8.81
N GLY A 7 -24.87 13.89 8.38
CA GLY A 7 -25.53 12.66 8.78
C GLY A 7 -24.76 11.40 8.38
N TYR A 8 -24.16 11.41 7.20
CA TYR A 8 -23.31 10.29 6.76
C TYR A 8 -22.02 10.18 7.58
N ALA A 9 -21.42 11.30 7.94
CA ALA A 9 -20.25 11.31 8.83
C ALA A 9 -20.59 10.73 10.22
N ASP A 10 -21.73 11.11 10.79
CA ASP A 10 -22.22 10.60 12.07
C ASP A 10 -22.53 9.11 12.00
N TYR A 11 -23.12 8.65 10.89
CA TYR A 11 -23.35 7.22 10.65
C TYR A 11 -22.04 6.43 10.63
N ILE A 12 -21.03 6.90 9.88
CA ILE A 12 -19.70 6.26 9.84
C ILE A 12 -19.08 6.20 11.24
N LYS A 13 -19.23 7.28 12.02
CA LYS A 13 -18.72 7.35 13.40
C LYS A 13 -19.38 6.29 14.29
N LYS A 14 -20.71 6.19 14.28
CA LYS A 14 -21.47 5.18 15.01
C LYS A 14 -21.09 3.76 14.62
N CYS A 15 -20.97 3.48 13.31
CA CYS A 15 -20.53 2.17 12.83
C CYS A 15 -19.12 1.81 13.32
N ARG A 16 -18.22 2.80 13.39
CA ARG A 16 -16.87 2.61 13.91
C ARG A 16 -16.87 2.32 15.41
N GLU A 17 -17.62 3.06 16.19
CA GLU A 17 -17.75 2.88 17.65
C GLU A 17 -18.26 1.49 17.97
N ALA A 18 -19.34 1.05 17.33
CA ALA A 18 -19.88 -0.31 17.49
C ALA A 18 -18.87 -1.41 17.11
N LYS A 19 -18.04 -1.18 16.08
CA LYS A 19 -16.97 -2.11 15.68
C LYS A 19 -15.84 -2.13 16.71
N ILE A 20 -15.45 -1.01 17.25
CA ILE A 20 -14.42 -0.90 18.31
C ILE A 20 -14.86 -1.70 19.53
N GLU A 21 -16.06 -1.45 20.03
CA GLU A 21 -16.60 -2.14 21.19
C GLU A 21 -16.60 -3.68 21.03
N LYS A 22 -17.00 -4.17 19.85
CA LYS A 22 -16.94 -5.60 19.53
C LYS A 22 -15.53 -6.17 19.53
N LEU A 23 -14.55 -5.40 19.03
CA LEU A 23 -13.16 -5.83 18.96
C LEU A 23 -12.50 -5.82 20.34
N GLU A 24 -12.78 -4.80 21.16
CA GLU A 24 -12.28 -4.70 22.53
C GLU A 24 -12.82 -5.84 23.40
N LYS A 25 -14.14 -6.13 23.33
CA LYS A 25 -14.75 -7.29 24.00
C LYS A 25 -14.12 -8.63 23.57
N ALA A 26 -13.68 -8.72 22.30
CA ALA A 26 -13.01 -9.91 21.78
C ALA A 26 -11.50 -9.95 22.00
N GLY A 27 -10.90 -8.98 22.72
CA GLY A 27 -9.44 -8.85 22.93
C GLY A 27 -8.67 -8.64 21.63
N LYS A 28 -9.33 -8.15 20.56
CA LYS A 28 -8.72 -7.96 19.24
C LYS A 28 -8.25 -6.52 19.05
N ARG A 29 -7.23 -6.37 18.23
CA ARG A 29 -6.66 -5.06 17.91
C ARG A 29 -7.66 -4.14 17.22
N VAL A 30 -7.81 -2.92 17.76
CA VAL A 30 -8.60 -1.85 17.14
C VAL A 30 -7.88 -1.30 15.91
N PRO A 31 -8.54 -1.19 14.74
CA PRO A 31 -7.97 -0.60 13.54
C PRO A 31 -7.82 0.92 13.66
N SER A 32 -6.89 1.50 12.87
CA SER A 32 -6.67 2.95 12.82
C SER A 32 -7.91 3.72 12.35
N ASN A 33 -8.00 5.01 12.72
CA ASN A 33 -9.11 5.90 12.36
C ASN A 33 -9.03 6.38 10.89
N ARG A 34 -9.05 5.44 9.95
CA ARG A 34 -8.95 5.74 8.52
C ARG A 34 -10.30 5.85 7.81
N MET A 35 -11.32 5.28 8.42
CA MET A 35 -12.63 5.06 7.80
C MET A 35 -13.29 6.38 7.39
N MET A 36 -13.28 7.40 8.28
CA MET A 36 -13.85 8.72 8.02
C MET A 36 -13.19 9.41 6.82
N SER A 37 -11.85 9.55 6.86
CA SER A 37 -11.13 10.23 5.78
C SER A 37 -11.21 9.49 4.45
N LEU A 38 -11.28 8.16 4.46
CA LEU A 38 -11.38 7.34 3.25
C LEU A 38 -12.75 7.49 2.60
N TYR A 39 -13.84 7.22 3.32
CA TYR A 39 -15.18 7.24 2.73
C TYR A 39 -15.64 8.64 2.35
N LEU A 40 -15.44 9.63 3.24
CA LEU A 40 -15.79 11.02 2.93
C LEU A 40 -14.89 11.59 1.83
N GLY A 41 -13.62 11.20 1.79
CA GLY A 41 -12.70 11.58 0.72
C GLY A 41 -13.09 11.01 -0.63
N SER A 42 -13.51 9.72 -0.67
CA SER A 42 -14.02 9.09 -1.88
C SER A 42 -15.30 9.73 -2.38
N LEU A 43 -16.25 10.00 -1.46
CA LEU A 43 -17.49 10.67 -1.81
C LEU A 43 -17.24 12.09 -2.36
N ARG A 44 -16.32 12.85 -1.74
CA ARG A 44 -15.91 14.16 -2.27
C ARG A 44 -15.30 14.06 -3.68
N HIS A 45 -14.51 13.02 -3.93
CA HIS A 45 -13.93 12.80 -5.26
C HIS A 45 -15.01 12.53 -6.30
N LEU A 46 -15.94 11.59 -6.02
CA LEU A 46 -17.07 11.31 -6.90
C LEU A 46 -17.90 12.56 -7.19
N PHE A 47 -18.15 13.39 -6.18
CA PHE A 47 -18.88 14.63 -6.35
C PHE A 47 -18.16 15.62 -7.28
N LYS A 48 -16.83 15.72 -7.14
CA LYS A 48 -16.01 16.56 -8.05
C LYS A 48 -15.98 16.03 -9.47
N GLU A 49 -15.94 14.73 -9.66
CA GLU A 49 -16.01 14.15 -11.02
C GLU A 49 -17.41 14.39 -11.64
N ALA A 50 -18.49 14.26 -10.85
CA ALA A 50 -19.82 14.62 -11.30
C ALA A 50 -19.94 16.11 -11.72
N GLN A 51 -19.33 17.02 -10.94
CA GLN A 51 -19.30 18.45 -11.35
C GLN A 51 -18.57 18.65 -12.67
N LYS A 52 -17.48 17.94 -12.93
CA LYS A 52 -16.75 18.03 -14.21
C LYS A 52 -17.55 17.47 -15.38
N GLU A 53 -18.29 16.40 -15.17
CA GLU A 53 -19.04 15.72 -16.20
C GLU A 53 -20.33 16.48 -16.59
N TYR A 54 -21.05 17.00 -15.59
CA TYR A 54 -22.38 17.61 -15.79
C TYR A 54 -22.36 19.14 -15.93
N ASN A 55 -21.29 19.82 -15.51
CA ASN A 55 -21.17 21.26 -15.70
C ASN A 55 -20.41 21.58 -16.99
N ASN A 56 -20.96 22.46 -17.79
CA ASN A 56 -20.27 23.07 -18.94
C ASN A 56 -20.09 24.56 -18.67
N TYR A 57 -18.91 24.91 -18.19
CA TYR A 57 -18.58 26.31 -17.81
C TYR A 57 -18.46 27.22 -19.05
N ASP A 58 -18.06 26.69 -20.19
CA ASP A 58 -17.89 27.45 -21.41
C ASP A 58 -19.26 27.95 -21.97
N ASN A 59 -20.29 27.14 -21.78
CA ASN A 59 -21.66 27.46 -22.24
C ASN A 59 -22.55 28.01 -21.10
N GLY A 60 -21.99 28.20 -19.90
CA GLY A 60 -22.75 28.65 -18.75
C GLY A 60 -23.75 27.63 -18.17
N LEU A 61 -23.71 26.37 -18.62
CA LEU A 61 -24.59 25.32 -18.14
C LEU A 61 -24.00 24.72 -16.82
N ILE A 62 -24.55 25.15 -15.71
CA ILE A 62 -24.09 24.70 -14.38
C ILE A 62 -25.24 23.95 -13.69
N LEU A 63 -25.22 22.61 -13.81
CA LEU A 63 -26.21 21.73 -13.18
C LEU A 63 -25.89 21.47 -11.70
N ILE A 64 -24.62 21.47 -11.33
CA ILE A 64 -24.15 21.24 -9.96
C ILE A 64 -23.32 22.46 -9.51
N PRO A 65 -23.98 23.55 -9.02
CA PRO A 65 -23.32 24.83 -8.78
C PRO A 65 -22.38 24.83 -7.57
N SER A 66 -22.64 24.01 -6.56
CA SER A 66 -21.85 23.98 -5.32
C SER A 66 -21.63 22.59 -4.81
N SER A 67 -20.53 22.38 -4.11
CA SER A 67 -20.24 21.11 -3.42
C SER A 67 -20.63 21.19 -1.95
N PRO A 68 -21.30 20.19 -1.40
CA PRO A 68 -21.56 20.13 0.05
C PRO A 68 -20.27 20.03 0.88
N PHE A 69 -19.15 19.71 0.25
CA PHE A 69 -17.82 19.65 0.87
C PHE A 69 -17.12 21.01 0.96
N ASP A 70 -17.65 22.06 0.33
CA ASP A 70 -17.07 23.40 0.42
C ASP A 70 -17.17 23.95 1.86
N ASN A 71 -18.27 23.59 2.55
CA ASN A 71 -18.52 23.96 3.95
C ASN A 71 -18.35 22.78 4.93
N PHE A 72 -17.81 21.64 4.48
CA PHE A 72 -17.59 20.46 5.32
C PHE A 72 -16.12 20.07 5.35
N LYS A 73 -15.52 20.17 6.55
CA LYS A 73 -14.12 19.78 6.75
C LYS A 73 -14.02 18.31 7.10
N ILE A 74 -13.50 17.51 6.16
CA ILE A 74 -13.23 16.08 6.41
C ILE A 74 -12.22 15.92 7.55
N PRO A 75 -12.55 15.15 8.60
CA PRO A 75 -11.63 14.92 9.72
C PRO A 75 -10.30 14.34 9.22
N LYS A 76 -9.20 14.93 9.67
CA LYS A 76 -7.86 14.43 9.35
C LYS A 76 -7.64 13.07 10.00
N GLN A 77 -6.96 12.20 9.30
CA GLN A 77 -6.51 10.94 9.87
C GLN A 77 -5.44 11.21 10.95
N GLU A 78 -5.55 10.51 12.07
CA GLU A 78 -4.49 10.50 13.07
C GLU A 78 -3.18 9.94 12.48
N ALA A 79 -2.06 10.47 12.93
CA ALA A 79 -0.76 9.99 12.50
C ALA A 79 -0.61 8.50 12.84
N THR A 80 -0.34 7.69 11.84
CA THR A 80 -0.09 6.26 12.07
C THR A 80 1.24 6.07 12.77
N ARG A 81 1.26 5.25 13.83
CA ARG A 81 2.51 4.86 14.50
C ARG A 81 3.49 4.29 13.47
N LYS A 82 4.66 4.88 13.38
CA LYS A 82 5.75 4.35 12.57
C LYS A 82 6.15 2.98 13.11
N ARG A 83 6.20 1.98 12.23
CA ARG A 83 6.55 0.58 12.57
C ARG A 83 7.92 0.22 12.00
N ALA A 84 8.87 1.13 12.12
CA ALA A 84 10.24 0.82 11.75
C ALA A 84 10.81 -0.23 12.73
N LEU A 85 11.47 -1.23 12.19
CA LEU A 85 12.24 -2.18 12.97
C LEU A 85 13.61 -1.57 13.29
N ASP A 86 14.13 -1.88 14.45
CA ASP A 86 15.48 -1.50 14.82
C ASP A 86 16.53 -2.38 14.09
N LYS A 87 17.75 -1.90 14.06
CA LYS A 87 18.89 -2.59 13.42
C LYS A 87 19.15 -3.98 14.01
N ALA A 88 18.96 -4.13 15.32
CA ALA A 88 19.18 -5.40 16.01
C ALA A 88 18.15 -6.44 15.57
N THR A 89 16.88 -6.07 15.46
CA THR A 89 15.80 -6.93 14.96
C THR A 89 16.04 -7.35 13.51
N ILE A 90 16.49 -6.43 12.64
CA ILE A 90 16.80 -6.76 11.25
C ILE A 90 17.97 -7.76 11.18
N LYS A 91 19.02 -7.56 11.98
CA LYS A 91 20.14 -8.53 12.08
C LYS A 91 19.67 -9.90 12.56
N LYS A 92 18.77 -9.96 13.57
CA LYS A 92 18.18 -11.23 14.02
C LYS A 92 17.41 -11.94 12.93
N ILE A 93 16.58 -11.21 12.15
CA ILE A 93 15.85 -11.80 11.01
C ILE A 93 16.83 -12.37 9.99
N TYR A 94 17.88 -11.63 9.66
CA TYR A 94 18.91 -12.09 8.72
C TYR A 94 19.61 -13.37 9.21
N ALA A 95 19.92 -13.46 10.49
CA ALA A 95 20.62 -14.59 11.12
C ALA A 95 19.71 -15.81 11.40
N LEU A 96 18.38 -15.73 11.20
CA LEU A 96 17.50 -16.87 11.41
C LEU A 96 17.94 -18.06 10.54
N PRO A 97 18.05 -19.27 11.11
CA PRO A 97 18.36 -20.47 10.33
C PRO A 97 17.20 -20.80 9.37
N TYR A 98 17.53 -21.38 8.24
CA TYR A 98 16.50 -21.96 7.35
C TYR A 98 15.95 -23.23 7.97
N ARG A 99 14.64 -23.42 7.85
CA ARG A 99 13.94 -24.56 8.42
C ARG A 99 14.08 -25.83 7.54
N ASN A 100 14.42 -25.66 6.26
CA ASN A 100 14.68 -26.72 5.29
C ASN A 100 13.64 -27.86 5.27
N THR A 101 12.39 -27.54 5.62
CA THR A 101 11.33 -28.55 5.57
C THR A 101 11.01 -28.86 4.11
N SER A 102 11.12 -30.11 3.74
CA SER A 102 11.14 -30.68 2.39
C SER A 102 9.89 -30.51 1.51
N LYS A 103 8.94 -29.69 1.92
CA LYS A 103 7.71 -29.43 1.17
C LYS A 103 7.66 -27.99 0.69
N GLY A 104 8.26 -27.70 -0.45
CA GLY A 104 8.20 -26.38 -1.07
C GLY A 104 8.97 -26.33 -2.37
N ILE A 105 8.68 -25.35 -3.22
CA ILE A 105 9.43 -25.08 -4.46
C ILE A 105 10.90 -24.89 -4.10
N LYS A 106 11.80 -25.70 -4.66
CA LYS A 106 13.25 -25.69 -4.42
C LYS A 106 13.65 -25.86 -2.93
N GLY A 107 12.89 -26.62 -2.14
CA GLY A 107 13.21 -26.88 -0.73
C GLY A 107 12.98 -25.73 0.23
N THR A 108 12.30 -24.67 -0.20
CA THR A 108 11.96 -23.53 0.65
C THR A 108 10.57 -23.68 1.23
N CYS A 109 10.47 -23.74 2.56
CA CYS A 109 9.17 -23.63 3.21
C CYS A 109 8.69 -22.17 3.18
N ARG A 110 7.39 -21.94 3.45
CA ARG A 110 6.79 -20.60 3.45
C ARG A 110 7.48 -19.59 4.40
N TYR A 111 8.09 -20.06 5.48
CA TYR A 111 8.80 -19.21 6.44
C TYR A 111 10.16 -18.77 5.90
N ASP A 112 10.86 -19.67 5.23
CA ASP A 112 12.13 -19.37 4.57
C ASP A 112 11.91 -18.42 3.39
N LEU A 113 10.87 -18.65 2.60
CA LEU A 113 10.45 -17.72 1.54
C LEU A 113 10.09 -16.34 2.10
N ALA A 114 9.35 -16.28 3.20
CA ALA A 114 8.99 -15.00 3.82
C ALA A 114 10.23 -14.24 4.33
N LYS A 115 11.21 -14.95 4.93
CA LYS A 115 12.50 -14.38 5.32
C LYS A 115 13.24 -13.82 4.12
N ASP A 116 13.35 -14.60 3.05
CA ASP A 116 14.07 -14.22 1.84
C ASP A 116 13.41 -13.03 1.14
N CYS A 117 12.09 -13.03 1.02
CA CYS A 117 11.32 -11.89 0.50
C CYS A 117 11.50 -10.62 1.35
N PHE A 118 11.54 -10.76 2.67
CA PHE A 118 11.80 -9.62 3.56
C PHE A 118 13.19 -9.05 3.34
N ILE A 119 14.22 -9.90 3.28
CA ILE A 119 15.61 -9.50 3.07
C ILE A 119 15.79 -8.84 1.70
N LEU A 120 15.22 -9.42 0.64
CA LEU A 120 15.24 -8.86 -0.71
C LEU A 120 14.53 -7.51 -0.75
N SER A 121 13.30 -7.44 -0.25
CA SER A 121 12.54 -6.19 -0.21
C SER A 121 13.28 -5.09 0.54
N PHE A 122 13.83 -5.40 1.71
CA PHE A 122 14.57 -4.45 2.53
C PHE A 122 15.87 -3.99 1.85
N GLY A 123 16.66 -4.93 1.36
CA GLY A 123 17.96 -4.64 0.74
C GLY A 123 17.84 -3.99 -0.66
N LEU A 124 16.71 -4.15 -1.33
CA LEU A 124 16.35 -3.48 -2.58
C LEU A 124 15.52 -2.20 -2.36
N ILE A 125 15.83 -1.47 -1.28
CA ILE A 125 15.26 -0.14 -0.97
C ILE A 125 13.74 -0.17 -0.78
N GLY A 126 13.21 -1.20 -0.13
CA GLY A 126 11.77 -1.32 0.15
C GLY A 126 10.94 -1.66 -1.08
N MET A 127 11.47 -2.49 -1.98
CA MET A 127 10.72 -2.99 -3.14
C MET A 127 9.45 -3.70 -2.69
N ASN A 128 8.33 -3.38 -3.34
CA ASN A 128 7.04 -4.00 -3.01
C ASN A 128 7.04 -5.47 -3.48
N SER A 129 6.31 -6.34 -2.77
CA SER A 129 6.19 -7.77 -3.09
C SER A 129 5.70 -8.03 -4.52
N VAL A 130 4.78 -7.22 -5.04
CA VAL A 130 4.30 -7.32 -6.43
C VAL A 130 5.40 -6.99 -7.43
N ASP A 131 6.20 -5.95 -7.15
CA ASP A 131 7.31 -5.57 -8.02
C ASP A 131 8.44 -6.60 -7.94
N LEU A 132 8.69 -7.17 -6.75
CA LEU A 132 9.66 -8.25 -6.54
C LEU A 132 9.27 -9.53 -7.28
N TYR A 133 7.99 -9.90 -7.24
CA TYR A 133 7.48 -11.09 -7.93
C TYR A 133 7.57 -10.99 -9.46
N ASN A 134 7.30 -9.79 -10.00
CA ASN A 134 7.30 -9.52 -11.44
C ASN A 134 8.68 -9.06 -11.97
N LEU A 135 9.72 -9.23 -11.20
CA LEU A 135 11.06 -8.76 -11.55
C LEU A 135 11.69 -9.69 -12.59
N THR A 136 11.96 -9.18 -13.77
CA THR A 136 12.52 -9.96 -14.90
C THR A 136 13.86 -9.43 -15.41
N ASP A 137 14.18 -8.16 -15.14
CA ASP A 137 15.37 -7.52 -15.71
C ASP A 137 16.47 -7.36 -14.62
N TYR A 138 17.41 -8.32 -14.64
CA TYR A 138 18.63 -8.27 -13.83
C TYR A 138 19.86 -8.37 -14.74
N LYS A 139 20.58 -7.27 -14.89
CA LYS A 139 21.77 -7.19 -15.72
C LYS A 139 22.87 -6.34 -15.05
N ASP A 140 24.11 -6.78 -15.12
CA ASP A 140 25.31 -6.06 -14.64
C ASP A 140 25.20 -5.62 -13.16
N GLY A 141 24.59 -6.48 -12.33
CA GLY A 141 24.38 -6.16 -10.91
C GLY A 141 23.32 -5.10 -10.62
N LYS A 142 22.49 -4.79 -11.62
CA LYS A 142 21.39 -3.83 -11.51
C LYS A 142 20.06 -4.53 -11.80
N LEU A 143 19.06 -4.16 -11.03
CA LEU A 143 17.67 -4.53 -11.27
C LEU A 143 16.91 -3.34 -11.83
N THR A 144 16.26 -3.55 -12.97
CA THR A 144 15.40 -2.54 -13.59
C THR A 144 13.96 -3.01 -13.53
N TYR A 145 13.05 -2.17 -13.05
CA TYR A 145 11.63 -2.47 -13.02
C TYR A 145 10.77 -1.22 -13.11
N TYR A 146 9.50 -1.40 -13.44
CA TYR A 146 8.50 -0.33 -13.46
C TYR A 146 7.55 -0.50 -12.28
N ARG A 147 7.57 0.47 -11.35
CA ARG A 147 6.80 0.38 -10.11
C ARG A 147 5.31 0.25 -10.39
N THR A 148 4.74 -0.93 -10.16
CA THR A 148 3.36 -1.29 -10.49
C THR A 148 2.33 -0.28 -9.98
N LYS A 149 2.48 0.19 -8.74
CA LYS A 149 1.55 1.13 -8.10
C LYS A 149 1.43 2.48 -8.81
N THR A 150 2.47 2.93 -9.51
CA THR A 150 2.55 4.30 -10.02
C THR A 150 2.82 4.38 -11.52
N LYS A 151 3.12 3.26 -12.20
CA LYS A 151 3.48 3.28 -13.62
C LYS A 151 2.42 3.89 -14.54
N ALA A 152 1.15 3.71 -14.24
CA ALA A 152 0.05 4.25 -15.03
C ALA A 152 -0.18 5.77 -14.84
N ARG A 153 0.44 6.37 -13.82
CA ARG A 153 0.24 7.79 -13.47
C ARG A 153 1.43 8.67 -13.82
N ARG A 154 2.54 8.09 -14.32
CA ARG A 154 3.78 8.79 -14.58
C ARG A 154 4.22 8.62 -16.02
N ASN A 155 4.68 9.71 -16.65
CA ASN A 155 5.16 9.70 -18.04
C ASN A 155 6.40 8.80 -18.21
N ASP A 156 7.29 8.73 -17.20
CA ASP A 156 8.46 7.85 -17.16
C ASP A 156 8.11 6.39 -16.79
N LYS A 157 6.80 6.05 -16.73
CA LYS A 157 6.26 4.75 -16.29
C LYS A 157 6.80 4.30 -14.94
N ALA A 158 7.26 5.24 -14.10
CA ALA A 158 7.89 5.00 -12.80
C ALA A 158 9.04 3.97 -12.89
N LYS A 159 9.94 4.14 -13.87
CA LYS A 159 11.13 3.30 -14.03
C LYS A 159 12.04 3.43 -12.81
N MET A 160 12.43 2.30 -12.26
CA MET A 160 13.33 2.19 -11.11
C MET A 160 14.54 1.35 -11.51
N VAL A 161 15.74 1.84 -11.17
CA VAL A 161 16.98 1.10 -11.33
C VAL A 161 17.65 1.01 -9.96
N VAL A 162 17.88 -0.21 -9.50
CA VAL A 162 18.44 -0.47 -8.17
C VAL A 162 19.73 -1.26 -8.31
N ASN A 163 20.83 -0.75 -7.76
CA ASN A 163 22.06 -1.52 -7.65
C ASN A 163 21.89 -2.62 -6.61
N VAL A 164 22.24 -3.84 -6.97
CA VAL A 164 22.14 -5.00 -6.08
C VAL A 164 23.36 -5.06 -5.17
N PRO A 165 23.22 -4.91 -3.85
CA PRO A 165 24.33 -5.11 -2.93
C PRO A 165 24.90 -6.52 -3.06
N PRO A 166 26.25 -6.69 -2.96
CA PRO A 166 26.90 -8.00 -3.12
C PRO A 166 26.30 -9.10 -2.24
N MET A 167 25.89 -8.76 -1.01
CA MET A 167 25.28 -9.68 -0.06
C MET A 167 23.94 -10.26 -0.51
N LEU A 168 23.24 -9.61 -1.46
CA LEU A 168 21.94 -10.09 -1.97
C LEU A 168 22.07 -10.95 -3.25
N LYS A 169 23.23 -10.92 -3.91
CA LYS A 169 23.45 -11.69 -5.15
C LYS A 169 23.11 -13.18 -4.99
N PRO A 170 23.60 -13.90 -3.94
CA PRO A 170 23.26 -15.30 -3.77
C PRO A 170 21.76 -15.55 -3.64
N LEU A 171 21.03 -14.60 -3.03
CA LEU A 171 19.60 -14.73 -2.82
C LEU A 171 18.82 -14.47 -4.12
N ILE A 172 19.27 -13.55 -4.96
CA ILE A 172 18.71 -13.31 -6.29
C ILE A 172 18.94 -14.55 -7.17
N GLU A 173 20.14 -15.09 -7.20
CA GLU A 173 20.45 -16.31 -7.99
C GLU A 173 19.66 -17.53 -7.53
N LYS A 174 19.32 -17.62 -6.24
CA LYS A 174 18.44 -18.68 -5.71
C LYS A 174 17.05 -18.68 -6.34
N TYR A 175 16.50 -17.51 -6.62
CA TYR A 175 15.13 -17.36 -7.16
C TYR A 175 15.09 -17.02 -8.63
N ARG A 176 16.23 -16.79 -9.26
CA ARG A 176 16.32 -16.51 -10.69
C ARG A 176 15.80 -17.71 -11.48
N ASP A 177 14.89 -17.47 -12.40
CA ASP A 177 14.50 -18.46 -13.37
C ASP A 177 15.65 -18.72 -14.34
N LYS A 178 16.04 -19.98 -14.49
CA LYS A 178 17.13 -20.39 -15.38
C LYS A 178 16.62 -20.96 -16.70
N SER A 179 15.31 -20.95 -16.92
CA SER A 179 14.66 -21.55 -18.08
C SER A 179 14.39 -20.55 -19.21
N GLY A 180 14.77 -19.29 -19.06
CA GLY A 180 14.58 -18.24 -20.07
C GLY A 180 15.87 -17.60 -20.52
#